data_daea2b5af3a6ef1cfc5e0a993cb5f067
#
_entry.id   daea2b5af3a6ef1cfc5e0a993cb5f067
#
_cell.length_a   1.000
_cell.length_b   1.000
_cell.length_c   1.000
_cell.angle_alpha   90.00
_cell.angle_beta   90.00
_cell.angle_gamma   90.00
#
_symmetry.space_group_name_H-M   'P 1'
#
loop_
_entity.id
_entity.type
_entity.pdbx_description
1 polymer ?
#
loop_
_entity_poly.entity_id
_entity_poly.type
_entity_poly.pdbx_seq_one_letter_code
_entity_poly.pdbx_strand_id
1 'polypeptide(L)'
;MNCPELEKRIQSIIETGLIELNNDFKIYWNNFAIAKIIPGNDYLNPNLELIVDDILELEQRKKLSSYILKWLRNKIDTILQSLVDLKNLKDKHSSIKALAYQLYENNGVLKRENVSEYLKNLGQSERKILRDLGVKFGRYHVFLNKLIKPEPVTLRTLLWKNHNQKYFKLKPPTFGLNFIEDSNNNKNFMLLCGFEKFDNYFVRIDILERLFMKIMNAGSDDNKEVKLVPEMLNLLGCSKDNFKKLIKKMNYKVSEKDENVFFKYIPQKKMKKSFNKKTNKENPFGVLKNL
;
A
#
# COMPACT_ATOMS: atom_id res chain seq x y z
N MET A 1 9.06 -44.42 8.13
CA MET A 1 10.16 -43.89 7.27
C MET A 1 11.43 -43.92 8.08
N ASN A 2 12.53 -44.45 7.57
CA ASN A 2 13.80 -44.51 8.31
C ASN A 2 14.44 -43.12 8.41
N CYS A 3 15.02 -42.76 9.56
CA CYS A 3 15.68 -41.48 9.87
C CYS A 3 16.65 -41.00 8.73
N PRO A 4 17.48 -41.84 8.09
CA PRO A 4 18.38 -41.44 7.03
C PRO A 4 17.70 -40.92 5.75
N GLU A 5 16.49 -41.36 5.47
CA GLU A 5 15.74 -40.95 4.27
C GLU A 5 15.13 -39.54 4.45
N LEU A 6 14.70 -39.23 5.67
CA LEU A 6 14.22 -37.88 6.05
C LEU A 6 15.35 -36.86 6.04
N GLU A 7 16.54 -37.21 6.52
CA GLU A 7 17.70 -36.31 6.43
C GLU A 7 18.08 -35.97 5.00
N LYS A 8 18.08 -36.97 4.11
CA LYS A 8 18.31 -36.78 2.66
C LYS A 8 17.28 -35.84 2.05
N ARG A 9 15.99 -35.95 2.42
CA ARG A 9 14.93 -35.04 1.94
C ARG A 9 15.13 -33.64 2.44
N ILE A 10 15.42 -33.41 3.73
CA ILE A 10 15.71 -32.09 4.27
C ILE A 10 16.93 -31.48 3.59
N GLN A 11 17.99 -32.25 3.39
CA GLN A 11 19.18 -31.85 2.65
C GLN A 11 18.82 -31.43 1.21
N SER A 12 17.99 -32.21 0.53
CA SER A 12 17.49 -31.92 -0.82
C SER A 12 16.66 -30.62 -0.85
N ILE A 13 15.82 -30.35 0.14
CA ILE A 13 15.08 -29.07 0.25
C ILE A 13 16.05 -27.89 0.35
N ILE A 14 17.10 -28.04 1.17
CA ILE A 14 18.10 -27.00 1.40
C ILE A 14 18.96 -26.77 0.14
N GLU A 15 19.36 -27.82 -0.53
CA GLU A 15 20.24 -27.76 -1.71
C GLU A 15 19.52 -27.29 -2.97
N THR A 16 18.29 -27.78 -3.22
CA THR A 16 17.53 -27.41 -4.42
C THR A 16 16.95 -26.01 -4.32
N GLY A 17 16.63 -25.52 -3.11
CA GLY A 17 16.03 -24.21 -2.90
C GLY A 17 14.63 -24.03 -3.54
N LEU A 18 14.04 -25.09 -4.08
CA LEU A 18 12.77 -25.08 -4.82
C LEU A 18 11.57 -25.10 -3.86
N ILE A 19 11.47 -24.06 -3.03
CA ILE A 19 10.30 -23.87 -2.16
C ILE A 19 9.49 -22.67 -2.60
N GLU A 20 8.16 -22.77 -2.49
CA GLU A 20 7.21 -21.75 -2.92
C GLU A 20 6.20 -21.45 -1.83
N LEU A 21 5.87 -20.16 -1.67
CA LEU A 21 4.79 -19.69 -0.79
C LEU A 21 3.54 -19.45 -1.64
N ASN A 22 2.48 -20.20 -1.35
CA ASN A 22 1.21 -20.13 -2.07
C ASN A 22 0.15 -19.27 -1.34
N ASN A 23 -0.94 -18.96 -2.06
CA ASN A 23 -2.02 -18.12 -1.58
C ASN A 23 -2.83 -18.71 -0.41
N ASP A 24 -2.65 -19.98 -0.09
CA ASP A 24 -3.23 -20.71 1.05
C ASP A 24 -2.39 -20.59 2.33
N PHE A 25 -1.38 -19.70 2.33
CA PHE A 25 -0.42 -19.46 3.43
C PHE A 25 0.53 -20.63 3.70
N LYS A 26 0.59 -21.62 2.82
CA LYS A 26 1.49 -22.77 2.96
C LYS A 26 2.72 -22.60 2.10
N ILE A 27 3.80 -23.19 2.58
CA ILE A 27 5.08 -23.29 1.87
C ILE A 27 5.20 -24.72 1.35
N TYR A 28 5.43 -24.84 0.06
CA TYR A 28 5.49 -26.10 -0.65
C TYR A 28 6.91 -26.39 -1.12
N TRP A 29 7.25 -27.67 -1.14
CA TRP A 29 8.42 -28.23 -1.81
C TRP A 29 7.95 -29.38 -2.68
N ASN A 30 8.24 -29.31 -3.99
CA ASN A 30 7.78 -30.33 -4.97
C ASN A 30 6.29 -30.72 -4.80
N ASN A 31 5.41 -29.72 -4.69
CA ASN A 31 3.96 -29.85 -4.46
C ASN A 31 3.55 -30.42 -3.07
N PHE A 32 4.49 -30.72 -2.18
CA PHE A 32 4.18 -31.15 -0.81
C PHE A 32 4.21 -29.93 0.13
N ALA A 33 3.14 -29.73 0.88
CA ALA A 33 3.10 -28.68 1.91
C ALA A 33 4.00 -29.09 3.08
N ILE A 34 5.07 -28.32 3.32
CA ILE A 34 6.06 -28.58 4.37
C ILE A 34 5.90 -27.67 5.58
N ALA A 35 5.37 -26.46 5.38
CA ALA A 35 5.16 -25.49 6.45
C ALA A 35 3.98 -24.58 6.12
N LYS A 36 3.54 -23.82 7.13
CA LYS A 36 2.51 -22.80 7.04
C LYS A 36 2.99 -21.53 7.72
N ILE A 37 2.74 -20.37 7.12
CA ILE A 37 2.96 -19.11 7.80
C ILE A 37 1.79 -18.81 8.75
N ILE A 38 2.09 -18.36 9.94
CA ILE A 38 1.14 -17.95 10.97
C ILE A 38 1.41 -16.51 11.40
N PRO A 39 0.45 -15.81 12.02
CA PRO A 39 0.65 -14.44 12.49
C PRO A 39 1.87 -14.31 13.39
N GLY A 40 2.71 -13.30 13.13
CA GLY A 40 3.80 -12.89 13.98
C GLY A 40 3.52 -11.56 14.68
N ASN A 41 4.54 -10.94 15.24
CA ASN A 41 4.43 -9.64 15.91
C ASN A 41 4.07 -8.49 14.95
N ASP A 42 4.44 -8.63 13.69
CA ASP A 42 4.24 -7.67 12.60
C ASP A 42 3.91 -8.46 11.33
N TYR A 43 3.12 -7.89 10.45
CA TYR A 43 2.72 -8.59 9.22
C TYR A 43 3.88 -8.91 8.28
N LEU A 44 5.00 -8.17 8.31
CA LEU A 44 6.24 -8.47 7.58
C LEU A 44 7.13 -9.51 8.28
N ASN A 45 6.83 -9.88 9.52
CA ASN A 45 7.56 -10.88 10.27
C ASN A 45 6.61 -12.01 10.71
N PRO A 46 6.08 -12.78 9.76
CA PRO A 46 5.25 -13.93 10.12
C PRO A 46 6.06 -14.99 10.84
N ASN A 47 5.41 -15.75 11.70
CA ASN A 47 5.94 -16.95 12.29
C ASN A 47 5.72 -18.14 11.33
N LEU A 48 6.33 -19.28 11.65
CA LEU A 48 6.27 -20.50 10.88
C LEU A 48 5.80 -21.68 11.75
N GLU A 49 4.92 -22.49 11.19
CA GLU A 49 4.48 -23.77 11.73
C GLU A 49 4.84 -24.86 10.72
N LEU A 50 5.58 -25.89 11.15
CA LEU A 50 5.92 -27.03 10.29
C LEU A 50 4.71 -27.96 10.20
N ILE A 51 4.30 -28.35 8.99
CA ILE A 51 3.21 -29.32 8.76
C ILE A 51 3.72 -30.76 8.93
N VAL A 52 5.00 -30.97 8.74
CA VAL A 52 5.69 -32.27 8.83
C VAL A 52 6.30 -32.51 10.22
N ASP A 53 5.82 -31.83 11.23
CA ASP A 53 6.44 -31.78 12.58
C ASP A 53 6.49 -33.16 13.24
N ASP A 54 5.41 -33.94 13.17
CA ASP A 54 5.28 -35.24 13.83
C ASP A 54 6.25 -36.32 13.33
N ILE A 55 6.90 -36.08 12.19
CA ILE A 55 7.79 -37.05 11.53
C ILE A 55 9.26 -36.75 11.79
N LEU A 56 9.57 -35.50 12.22
CA LEU A 56 10.95 -35.01 12.31
C LEU A 56 11.48 -35.04 13.74
N GLU A 57 12.77 -35.34 13.90
CA GLU A 57 13.49 -35.16 15.15
C GLU A 57 13.73 -33.67 15.48
N LEU A 58 13.98 -33.35 16.73
CA LEU A 58 14.10 -31.97 17.20
C LEU A 58 15.16 -31.16 16.45
N GLU A 59 16.32 -31.76 16.14
CA GLU A 59 17.38 -31.08 15.40
C GLU A 59 16.99 -30.85 13.92
N GLN A 60 16.35 -31.83 13.32
CA GLN A 60 15.84 -31.74 11.94
C GLN A 60 14.77 -30.65 11.82
N ARG A 61 13.85 -30.54 12.79
CA ARG A 61 12.84 -29.45 12.88
C ARG A 61 13.50 -28.09 12.94
N LYS A 62 14.49 -27.90 13.82
CA LYS A 62 15.22 -26.63 13.96
C LYS A 62 15.95 -26.26 12.68
N LYS A 63 16.62 -27.22 12.03
CA LYS A 63 17.35 -27.00 10.77
C LYS A 63 16.41 -26.58 9.64
N LEU A 64 15.33 -27.30 9.45
CA LEU A 64 14.33 -27.02 8.40
C LEU A 64 13.61 -25.70 8.65
N SER A 65 13.14 -25.47 9.88
CA SER A 65 12.46 -24.22 10.26
C SER A 65 13.37 -22.99 10.06
N SER A 66 14.62 -23.06 10.50
CA SER A 66 15.61 -22.00 10.31
C SER A 66 15.87 -21.70 8.83
N TYR A 67 15.97 -22.73 8.00
CA TYR A 67 16.15 -22.57 6.57
C TYR A 67 14.94 -21.87 5.92
N ILE A 68 13.73 -22.36 6.19
CA ILE A 68 12.50 -21.81 5.62
C ILE A 68 12.29 -20.35 6.08
N LEU A 69 12.53 -20.05 7.36
CA LEU A 69 12.43 -18.67 7.88
C LEU A 69 13.43 -17.73 7.19
N LYS A 70 14.67 -18.20 6.98
CA LYS A 70 15.69 -17.41 6.28
C LYS A 70 15.29 -17.16 4.83
N TRP A 71 14.79 -18.18 4.14
CA TRP A 71 14.29 -18.05 2.77
C TRP A 71 13.09 -17.07 2.70
N LEU A 72 12.11 -17.20 3.61
CA LEU A 72 10.94 -16.32 3.65
C LEU A 72 11.34 -14.87 3.90
N ARG A 73 12.27 -14.64 4.83
CA ARG A 73 12.80 -13.31 5.12
C ARG A 73 13.51 -12.71 3.92
N ASN A 74 14.37 -13.47 3.24
CA ASN A 74 15.03 -13.01 2.02
C ASN A 74 14.02 -12.67 0.91
N LYS A 75 12.95 -13.46 0.76
CA LYS A 75 11.86 -13.18 -0.20
C LYS A 75 11.14 -11.87 0.14
N ILE A 76 10.82 -11.65 1.40
CA ILE A 76 10.19 -10.41 1.89
C ILE A 76 11.13 -9.22 1.66
N ASP A 77 12.38 -9.32 2.08
CA ASP A 77 13.37 -8.24 1.96
C ASP A 77 13.63 -7.88 0.49
N THR A 78 13.61 -8.84 -0.42
CA THR A 78 13.82 -8.60 -1.85
C THR A 78 12.60 -7.96 -2.51
N ILE A 79 11.42 -8.55 -2.32
CA ILE A 79 10.20 -8.12 -3.03
C ILE A 79 9.61 -6.83 -2.41
N LEU A 80 9.67 -6.70 -1.08
CA LEU A 80 9.16 -5.55 -0.33
C LEU A 80 10.27 -4.61 0.17
N GLN A 81 11.45 -4.66 -0.44
CA GLN A 81 12.64 -3.92 -0.02
C GLN A 81 12.36 -2.45 0.31
N SER A 82 11.64 -1.73 -0.56
CA SER A 82 11.35 -0.31 -0.34
C SER A 82 10.54 -0.05 0.95
N LEU A 83 9.75 -1.02 1.42
CA LEU A 83 9.02 -0.92 2.69
C LEU A 83 9.91 -1.26 3.87
N VAL A 84 10.77 -2.27 3.71
CA VAL A 84 11.76 -2.67 4.71
C VAL A 84 12.80 -1.56 4.92
N ASP A 85 13.24 -0.90 3.84
CA ASP A 85 14.16 0.23 3.89
C ASP A 85 13.57 1.41 4.69
N LEU A 86 12.28 1.70 4.54
CA LEU A 86 11.61 2.73 5.36
C LEU A 86 11.56 2.36 6.84
N LYS A 87 11.34 1.09 7.16
CA LYS A 87 11.37 0.59 8.55
C LYS A 87 12.74 0.74 9.18
N ASN A 88 13.79 0.44 8.43
CA ASN A 88 15.15 0.39 8.89
C ASN A 88 15.91 1.72 8.73
N LEU A 89 15.19 2.79 8.39
CA LEU A 89 15.79 4.09 8.11
C LEU A 89 16.59 4.63 9.32
N LYS A 90 17.89 4.79 9.12
CA LYS A 90 18.84 5.29 10.15
C LYS A 90 19.03 6.81 10.09
N ASP A 91 18.31 7.52 9.22
CA ASP A 91 18.45 8.96 9.08
C ASP A 91 18.20 9.69 10.41
N LYS A 92 18.96 10.78 10.63
CA LYS A 92 18.88 11.57 11.87
C LYS A 92 17.78 12.63 11.82
N HIS A 93 17.28 13.00 10.63
CA HIS A 93 16.26 14.03 10.47
C HIS A 93 14.88 13.53 10.92
N SER A 94 14.31 14.17 11.92
CA SER A 94 13.02 13.79 12.52
C SER A 94 11.86 13.82 11.52
N SER A 95 11.88 14.78 10.58
CA SER A 95 10.85 14.93 9.54
C SER A 95 10.84 13.76 8.54
N ILE A 96 12.01 13.27 8.13
CA ILE A 96 12.16 12.09 7.26
C ILE A 96 11.64 10.85 7.99
N LYS A 97 12.10 10.64 9.24
CA LYS A 97 11.65 9.49 10.06
C LYS A 97 10.14 9.47 10.26
N ALA A 98 9.56 10.64 10.57
CA ALA A 98 8.12 10.74 10.80
C ALA A 98 7.31 10.32 9.56
N LEU A 99 7.69 10.81 8.37
CA LEU A 99 6.99 10.41 7.13
C LEU A 99 7.28 8.97 6.75
N ALA A 100 8.52 8.49 6.91
CA ALA A 100 8.88 7.10 6.64
C ALA A 100 8.10 6.14 7.54
N TYR A 101 7.99 6.45 8.82
CA TYR A 101 7.18 5.68 9.77
C TYR A 101 5.70 5.66 9.37
N GLN A 102 5.13 6.83 9.02
CA GLN A 102 3.73 6.90 8.56
C GLN A 102 3.51 6.08 7.29
N LEU A 103 4.44 6.10 6.34
CA LEU A 103 4.37 5.27 5.13
C LEU A 103 4.45 3.78 5.48
N TYR A 104 5.35 3.40 6.38
CA TYR A 104 5.47 2.01 6.81
C TYR A 104 4.18 1.50 7.48
N GLU A 105 3.65 2.21 8.47
CA GLU A 105 2.42 1.86 9.19
C GLU A 105 1.19 1.76 8.26
N ASN A 106 1.17 2.57 7.19
CA ASN A 106 0.10 2.55 6.19
C ASN A 106 0.46 1.73 4.95
N ASN A 107 1.35 0.75 5.10
CA ASN A 107 1.70 -0.20 4.03
C ASN A 107 2.19 0.47 2.73
N GLY A 108 2.90 1.57 2.86
CA GLY A 108 3.53 2.28 1.74
C GLY A 108 2.59 3.17 0.91
N VAL A 109 1.37 3.46 1.37
CA VAL A 109 0.42 4.34 0.68
C VAL A 109 -0.27 5.26 1.66
N LEU A 110 -0.19 6.57 1.43
CA LEU A 110 -0.81 7.60 2.25
C LEU A 110 -1.58 8.60 1.39
N LYS A 111 -2.73 9.06 1.86
CA LYS A 111 -3.35 10.26 1.31
C LYS A 111 -2.50 11.48 1.65
N ARG A 112 -2.22 12.30 0.65
CA ARG A 112 -1.40 13.51 0.82
C ARG A 112 -1.97 14.48 1.85
N GLU A 113 -3.29 14.59 1.94
CA GLU A 113 -3.95 15.44 2.93
C GLU A 113 -3.61 15.05 4.37
N ASN A 114 -3.51 13.74 4.68
CA ASN A 114 -3.21 13.22 6.01
C ASN A 114 -1.77 13.51 6.46
N VAL A 115 -0.87 13.75 5.53
CA VAL A 115 0.55 13.99 5.79
C VAL A 115 1.01 15.40 5.39
N SER A 116 0.07 16.30 5.15
CA SER A 116 0.36 17.65 4.66
C SER A 116 1.30 18.44 5.58
N GLU A 117 1.22 18.27 6.88
CA GLU A 117 2.10 18.93 7.86
C GLU A 117 3.52 18.39 7.80
N TYR A 118 3.69 17.07 7.71
CA TYR A 118 5.02 16.45 7.52
C TYR A 118 5.66 16.92 6.22
N LEU A 119 4.86 17.03 5.14
CA LEU A 119 5.35 17.47 3.83
C LEU A 119 5.79 18.93 3.80
N LYS A 120 5.19 19.82 4.61
CA LYS A 120 5.62 21.22 4.71
C LYS A 120 7.00 21.35 5.33
N ASN A 121 7.33 20.47 6.27
CA ASN A 121 8.57 20.48 7.00
C ASN A 121 9.74 19.78 6.27
N LEU A 122 9.50 19.23 5.07
CA LEU A 122 10.52 18.58 4.23
C LEU A 122 11.15 19.58 3.25
N GLY A 123 12.44 19.77 3.35
CA GLY A 123 13.26 20.47 2.36
C GLY A 123 13.51 19.65 1.08
N GLN A 124 14.22 20.24 0.13
CA GLN A 124 14.53 19.56 -1.15
C GLN A 124 15.45 18.35 -0.97
N SER A 125 16.46 18.44 -0.12
CA SER A 125 17.40 17.36 0.22
C SER A 125 16.68 16.16 0.83
N GLU A 126 15.80 16.42 1.80
CA GLU A 126 15.04 15.40 2.49
C GLU A 126 14.06 14.68 1.55
N ARG A 127 13.40 15.45 0.67
CA ARG A 127 12.55 14.87 -0.40
C ARG A 127 13.35 14.04 -1.39
N LYS A 128 14.62 14.39 -1.67
CA LYS A 128 15.51 13.60 -2.52
C LYS A 128 15.81 12.26 -1.86
N ILE A 129 16.22 12.24 -0.60
CA ILE A 129 16.46 11.00 0.17
C ILE A 129 15.24 10.06 0.11
N LEU A 130 14.03 10.60 0.35
CA LEU A 130 12.82 9.78 0.29
C LEU A 130 12.50 9.29 -1.13
N ARG A 131 12.78 10.07 -2.19
CA ARG A 131 12.64 9.61 -3.58
C ARG A 131 13.63 8.49 -3.92
N ASP A 132 14.86 8.56 -3.41
CA ASP A 132 15.88 7.54 -3.62
C ASP A 132 15.47 6.21 -2.95
N LEU A 133 14.69 6.26 -1.86
CA LEU A 133 14.01 5.12 -1.25
C LEU A 133 12.74 4.66 -2.00
N GLY A 134 12.41 5.30 -3.11
CA GLY A 134 11.27 4.94 -3.96
C GLY A 134 9.95 5.64 -3.63
N VAL A 135 9.94 6.63 -2.72
CA VAL A 135 8.74 7.39 -2.38
C VAL A 135 8.38 8.34 -3.51
N LYS A 136 7.14 8.25 -4.00
CA LYS A 136 6.55 9.22 -4.92
C LYS A 136 5.66 10.20 -4.19
N PHE A 137 5.87 11.48 -4.46
CA PHE A 137 5.05 12.60 -3.96
C PHE A 137 4.05 12.99 -5.05
N GLY A 138 2.91 12.32 -5.08
CA GLY A 138 1.83 12.62 -6.00
C GLY A 138 0.95 13.80 -5.55
N ARG A 139 -0.06 14.15 -6.34
CA ARG A 139 -1.04 15.20 -6.00
C ARG A 139 -1.99 14.74 -4.90
N TYR A 140 -2.44 13.50 -4.99
CA TYR A 140 -3.44 12.92 -4.08
C TYR A 140 -2.82 11.99 -3.05
N HIS A 141 -1.68 11.35 -3.41
CA HIS A 141 -1.04 10.34 -2.57
C HIS A 141 0.47 10.57 -2.45
N VAL A 142 1.01 10.10 -1.32
CA VAL A 142 2.43 9.82 -1.13
C VAL A 142 2.56 8.32 -1.01
N PHE A 143 3.35 7.67 -1.86
CA PHE A 143 3.34 6.22 -1.96
C PHE A 143 4.65 5.63 -2.50
N LEU A 144 4.87 4.36 -2.22
CA LEU A 144 5.98 3.57 -2.77
C LEU A 144 5.56 2.94 -4.10
N ASN A 145 6.06 3.47 -5.20
CA ASN A 145 5.64 3.04 -6.54
C ASN A 145 5.93 1.56 -6.86
N LYS A 146 7.02 1.01 -6.31
CA LYS A 146 7.38 -0.40 -6.51
C LYS A 146 6.32 -1.34 -5.92
N LEU A 147 5.66 -0.94 -4.82
CA LEU A 147 4.66 -1.76 -4.12
C LEU A 147 3.32 -1.90 -4.85
N ILE A 148 3.08 -1.11 -5.91
CA ILE A 148 1.86 -1.22 -6.73
C ILE A 148 2.03 -2.26 -7.86
N LYS A 149 3.21 -2.83 -8.02
CA LYS A 149 3.49 -3.88 -9.00
C LYS A 149 2.84 -5.21 -8.56
N PRO A 150 2.53 -6.13 -9.53
CA PRO A 150 1.83 -7.38 -9.24
C PRO A 150 2.46 -8.22 -8.13
N GLU A 151 3.74 -8.51 -8.23
CA GLU A 151 4.44 -9.36 -7.28
C GLU A 151 4.47 -8.80 -5.84
N PRO A 152 4.87 -7.52 -5.61
CA PRO A 152 4.76 -6.89 -4.29
C PRO A 152 3.33 -6.83 -3.75
N VAL A 153 2.32 -6.57 -4.59
CA VAL A 153 0.91 -6.59 -4.17
C VAL A 153 0.52 -7.98 -3.70
N THR A 154 0.85 -9.03 -4.46
CA THR A 154 0.54 -10.42 -4.10
C THR A 154 1.16 -10.80 -2.76
N LEU A 155 2.46 -10.59 -2.58
CA LEU A 155 3.14 -10.95 -1.34
C LEU A 155 2.62 -10.12 -0.16
N ARG A 156 2.50 -8.79 -0.33
CA ARG A 156 2.05 -7.89 0.74
C ARG A 156 0.63 -8.19 1.19
N THR A 157 -0.30 -8.43 0.26
CA THR A 157 -1.68 -8.78 0.60
C THR A 157 -1.78 -10.15 1.26
N LEU A 158 -0.93 -11.11 0.86
CA LEU A 158 -0.86 -12.41 1.50
C LEU A 158 -0.39 -12.29 2.96
N LEU A 159 0.72 -11.60 3.21
CA LEU A 159 1.24 -11.37 4.55
C LEU A 159 0.27 -10.59 5.43
N TRP A 160 -0.36 -9.54 4.87
CA TRP A 160 -1.35 -8.75 5.57
C TRP A 160 -2.60 -9.57 5.95
N LYS A 161 -3.09 -10.43 5.05
CA LYS A 161 -4.21 -11.35 5.34
C LYS A 161 -3.84 -12.38 6.39
N ASN A 162 -2.62 -12.92 6.34
CA ASN A 162 -2.11 -13.83 7.36
C ASN A 162 -2.13 -13.19 8.75
N HIS A 163 -1.72 -11.94 8.86
CA HIS A 163 -1.75 -11.19 10.11
C HIS A 163 -3.18 -10.79 10.54
N ASN A 164 -4.02 -10.44 9.58
CA ASN A 164 -5.42 -10.01 9.79
C ASN A 164 -6.40 -11.11 9.36
N GLN A 165 -6.42 -12.22 10.04
CA GLN A 165 -7.13 -13.46 9.65
C GLN A 165 -8.62 -13.29 9.30
N LYS A 166 -9.31 -12.29 9.88
CA LYS A 166 -10.72 -11.97 9.52
C LYS A 166 -10.91 -11.60 8.03
N TYR A 167 -9.83 -11.26 7.33
CA TYR A 167 -9.85 -10.83 5.93
C TYR A 167 -9.30 -11.88 4.96
N PHE A 168 -9.12 -13.12 5.37
CA PHE A 168 -8.48 -14.16 4.56
C PHE A 168 -9.17 -14.43 3.22
N LYS A 169 -10.49 -14.23 3.13
CA LYS A 169 -11.30 -14.43 1.90
C LYS A 169 -11.10 -13.35 0.84
N LEU A 170 -10.53 -12.18 1.20
CA LEU A 170 -10.34 -11.09 0.25
C LEU A 170 -9.30 -11.49 -0.81
N LYS A 171 -9.60 -11.15 -2.06
CA LYS A 171 -8.70 -11.38 -3.20
C LYS A 171 -8.28 -10.04 -3.79
N PRO A 172 -7.00 -9.86 -4.15
CA PRO A 172 -6.57 -8.68 -4.88
C PRO A 172 -7.29 -8.61 -6.23
N PRO A 173 -7.50 -7.39 -6.77
CA PRO A 173 -8.07 -7.22 -8.10
C PRO A 173 -7.19 -7.88 -9.16
N THR A 174 -7.82 -8.23 -10.29
CA THR A 174 -7.09 -8.72 -11.46
C THR A 174 -6.05 -7.70 -11.92
N PHE A 175 -4.81 -8.14 -12.10
CA PHE A 175 -3.73 -7.27 -12.55
C PHE A 175 -4.00 -6.77 -13.98
N GLY A 176 -3.59 -5.53 -14.24
CA GLY A 176 -3.86 -4.85 -15.51
C GLY A 176 -5.06 -3.92 -15.48
N LEU A 177 -6.00 -4.09 -14.54
CA LEU A 177 -7.11 -3.15 -14.37
C LEU A 177 -6.62 -1.84 -13.75
N ASN A 178 -7.12 -0.72 -14.29
CA ASN A 178 -6.84 0.62 -13.80
C ASN A 178 -8.05 1.26 -13.11
N PHE A 179 -9.24 0.81 -13.50
CA PHE A 179 -10.53 1.29 -13.02
C PHE A 179 -11.43 0.09 -12.73
N ILE A 180 -12.05 0.06 -11.56
CA ILE A 180 -12.92 -1.04 -11.11
C ILE A 180 -14.21 -0.44 -10.57
N GLU A 181 -15.33 -0.94 -11.04
CA GLU A 181 -16.66 -0.61 -10.53
C GLU A 181 -17.07 -1.71 -9.53
N ASP A 182 -17.00 -1.39 -8.24
CA ASP A 182 -17.35 -2.31 -7.17
C ASP A 182 -17.69 -1.54 -5.89
N SER A 183 -18.90 -1.70 -5.40
CA SER A 183 -19.37 -1.06 -4.17
C SER A 183 -18.99 -1.83 -2.89
N ASN A 184 -18.71 -3.12 -3.00
CA ASN A 184 -18.65 -4.06 -1.87
C ASN A 184 -17.24 -4.33 -1.34
N ASN A 185 -16.19 -3.92 -2.08
CA ASN A 185 -14.83 -4.21 -1.66
C ASN A 185 -14.38 -3.38 -0.46
N ASN A 186 -13.57 -4.02 0.39
CA ASN A 186 -12.98 -3.37 1.56
C ASN A 186 -12.00 -2.28 1.14
N LYS A 187 -12.31 -1.02 1.52
CA LYS A 187 -11.51 0.16 1.16
C LYS A 187 -10.04 0.04 1.57
N ASN A 188 -9.77 -0.44 2.77
CA ASN A 188 -8.40 -0.56 3.29
C ASN A 188 -7.60 -1.63 2.54
N PHE A 189 -8.27 -2.75 2.22
CA PHE A 189 -7.66 -3.80 1.41
C PHE A 189 -7.37 -3.33 -0.03
N MET A 190 -8.31 -2.60 -0.64
CA MET A 190 -8.11 -2.04 -1.98
C MET A 190 -7.00 -0.99 -2.01
N LEU A 191 -6.88 -0.17 -0.95
CA LEU A 191 -5.76 0.77 -0.81
C LEU A 191 -4.43 0.02 -0.68
N LEU A 192 -4.39 -1.07 0.07
CA LEU A 192 -3.24 -1.98 0.13
C LEU A 192 -2.89 -2.55 -1.27
N CYS A 193 -3.88 -2.83 -2.11
CA CYS A 193 -3.68 -3.24 -3.50
C CYS A 193 -3.27 -2.07 -4.44
N GLY A 194 -3.18 -0.85 -3.94
CA GLY A 194 -2.83 0.34 -4.72
C GLY A 194 -3.99 1.02 -5.43
N PHE A 195 -5.22 0.86 -4.91
CA PHE A 195 -6.43 1.50 -5.46
C PHE A 195 -7.05 2.47 -4.46
N GLU A 196 -7.39 3.67 -4.92
CA GLU A 196 -8.18 4.65 -4.15
C GLU A 196 -9.66 4.52 -4.46
N LYS A 197 -10.49 4.65 -3.43
CA LYS A 197 -11.96 4.55 -3.52
C LYS A 197 -12.59 5.91 -3.84
N PHE A 198 -13.44 5.93 -4.87
CA PHE A 198 -14.32 7.06 -5.25
C PHE A 198 -15.76 6.55 -5.35
N ASP A 199 -16.54 6.71 -4.31
CA ASP A 199 -17.92 6.22 -4.27
C ASP A 199 -18.01 4.70 -4.54
N ASN A 200 -18.50 4.31 -5.72
CA ASN A 200 -18.60 2.93 -6.18
C ASN A 200 -17.43 2.50 -7.08
N TYR A 201 -16.39 3.32 -7.20
CA TYR A 201 -15.26 3.06 -8.08
C TYR A 201 -13.98 2.93 -7.28
N PHE A 202 -13.08 2.13 -7.83
CA PHE A 202 -11.69 2.08 -7.40
C PHE A 202 -10.78 2.42 -8.57
N VAL A 203 -9.86 3.35 -8.37
CA VAL A 203 -8.90 3.78 -9.38
C VAL A 203 -7.50 3.53 -8.89
N ARG A 204 -6.65 2.92 -9.74
CA ARG A 204 -5.26 2.65 -9.37
C ARG A 204 -4.50 3.96 -9.16
N ILE A 205 -3.78 4.07 -8.04
CA ILE A 205 -3.18 5.30 -7.54
C ILE A 205 -2.20 5.92 -8.54
N ASP A 206 -1.33 5.12 -9.15
CA ASP A 206 -0.36 5.61 -10.13
C ASP A 206 -1.04 6.13 -11.41
N ILE A 207 -2.17 5.54 -11.79
CA ILE A 207 -2.99 5.98 -12.93
C ILE A 207 -3.72 7.29 -12.59
N LEU A 208 -4.23 7.42 -11.37
CA LEU A 208 -4.85 8.65 -10.88
C LEU A 208 -3.85 9.84 -10.92
N GLU A 209 -2.62 9.61 -10.49
CA GLU A 209 -1.57 10.62 -10.54
C GLU A 209 -1.16 10.96 -11.99
N ARG A 210 -1.13 9.99 -12.88
CA ARG A 210 -0.88 10.21 -14.32
C ARG A 210 -2.02 10.96 -14.99
N LEU A 211 -3.28 10.66 -14.63
CA LEU A 211 -4.45 11.42 -15.10
C LEU A 211 -4.35 12.88 -14.67
N PHE A 212 -4.01 13.14 -13.41
CA PHE A 212 -3.80 14.51 -12.92
C PHE A 212 -2.75 15.26 -13.73
N MET A 213 -1.60 14.63 -14.03
CA MET A 213 -0.56 15.26 -14.84
C MET A 213 -1.03 15.55 -16.28
N LYS A 214 -1.83 14.66 -16.89
CA LYS A 214 -2.44 14.92 -18.20
C LYS A 214 -3.41 16.11 -18.16
N ILE A 215 -4.23 16.21 -17.11
CA ILE A 215 -5.15 17.34 -16.91
C ILE A 215 -4.37 18.65 -16.77
N MET A 216 -3.31 18.67 -15.96
CA MET A 216 -2.48 19.87 -15.77
C MET A 216 -1.78 20.31 -17.05
N ASN A 217 -1.27 19.36 -17.84
CA ASN A 217 -0.59 19.66 -19.10
C ASN A 217 -1.58 20.14 -20.20
N ALA A 218 -2.83 19.73 -20.13
CA ALA A 218 -3.88 20.16 -21.08
C ALA A 218 -4.46 21.55 -20.73
N GLY A 219 -4.37 21.97 -19.46
CA GLY A 219 -4.80 23.29 -18.97
C GLY A 219 -3.57 24.15 -18.69
N SER A 220 -3.18 25.03 -19.57
CA SER A 220 -2.03 25.94 -19.39
C SER A 220 -2.25 27.03 -18.35
N ASP A 221 -3.48 27.26 -17.90
CA ASP A 221 -3.84 28.25 -16.87
C ASP A 221 -4.85 27.67 -15.87
N ASP A 222 -4.69 27.98 -14.59
CA ASP A 222 -5.51 27.48 -13.47
C ASP A 222 -7.03 27.73 -13.62
N ASN A 223 -7.45 28.56 -14.58
CA ASN A 223 -8.83 28.97 -14.80
C ASN A 223 -9.48 28.43 -16.07
N LYS A 224 -8.77 27.65 -16.90
CA LYS A 224 -9.33 27.15 -18.17
C LYS A 224 -10.07 25.83 -18.00
N GLU A 225 -11.16 25.69 -18.77
CA GLU A 225 -11.83 24.40 -18.95
C GLU A 225 -10.92 23.46 -19.74
N VAL A 226 -10.77 22.22 -19.26
CA VAL A 226 -10.00 21.17 -19.93
C VAL A 226 -10.97 20.30 -20.72
N LYS A 227 -10.67 20.07 -22.00
CA LYS A 227 -11.44 19.15 -22.85
C LYS A 227 -11.05 17.70 -22.53
N LEU A 228 -12.05 16.83 -22.39
CA LEU A 228 -11.84 15.40 -22.32
C LEU A 228 -11.29 14.89 -23.65
N VAL A 229 -10.15 14.23 -23.61
CA VAL A 229 -9.52 13.58 -24.76
C VAL A 229 -9.53 12.05 -24.60
N PRO A 230 -9.58 11.29 -25.72
CA PRO A 230 -9.65 9.82 -25.69
C PRO A 230 -8.52 9.17 -24.86
N GLU A 231 -7.34 9.78 -24.82
CA GLU A 231 -6.18 9.30 -24.07
C GLU A 231 -6.41 9.28 -22.56
N MET A 232 -7.31 10.12 -22.02
CA MET A 232 -7.69 10.10 -20.61
C MET A 232 -8.59 8.91 -20.30
N LEU A 233 -9.51 8.57 -21.21
CA LEU A 233 -10.38 7.39 -21.11
C LEU A 233 -9.55 6.10 -21.22
N ASN A 234 -8.66 6.03 -22.21
CA ASN A 234 -7.78 4.90 -22.43
C ASN A 234 -6.84 4.68 -21.23
N LEU A 235 -6.33 5.77 -20.63
CA LEU A 235 -5.49 5.68 -19.43
C LEU A 235 -6.20 5.03 -18.25
N LEU A 236 -7.47 5.38 -18.04
CA LEU A 236 -8.31 4.82 -16.98
C LEU A 236 -8.87 3.45 -17.34
N GLY A 237 -9.14 3.19 -18.62
CA GLY A 237 -9.88 2.01 -19.06
C GLY A 237 -11.35 2.08 -18.67
N CYS A 238 -11.99 3.26 -18.76
CA CYS A 238 -13.39 3.46 -18.37
C CYS A 238 -14.20 4.17 -19.46
N SER A 239 -15.54 4.08 -19.37
CA SER A 239 -16.46 4.79 -20.26
C SER A 239 -16.46 6.30 -20.00
N LYS A 240 -16.94 7.09 -20.99
CA LYS A 240 -17.13 8.54 -20.88
C LYS A 240 -18.00 8.92 -19.66
N ASP A 241 -19.05 8.13 -19.38
CA ASP A 241 -19.95 8.39 -18.26
C ASP A 241 -19.31 8.10 -16.91
N ASN A 242 -18.55 7.02 -16.79
CA ASN A 242 -17.79 6.70 -15.58
C ASN A 242 -16.70 7.74 -15.34
N PHE A 243 -16.04 8.22 -16.40
CA PHE A 243 -15.10 9.34 -16.28
C PHE A 243 -15.78 10.61 -15.73
N LYS A 244 -16.94 11.01 -16.28
CA LYS A 244 -17.70 12.17 -15.80
C LYS A 244 -18.06 12.06 -14.31
N LYS A 245 -18.50 10.86 -13.87
CA LYS A 245 -18.80 10.60 -12.46
C LYS A 245 -17.54 10.70 -11.59
N LEU A 246 -16.42 10.08 -12.02
CA LEU A 246 -15.15 10.13 -11.31
C LEU A 246 -14.64 11.56 -11.14
N ILE A 247 -14.58 12.34 -12.21
CA ILE A 247 -14.08 13.72 -12.20
C ILE A 247 -14.92 14.63 -11.29
N LYS A 248 -16.26 14.45 -11.28
CA LYS A 248 -17.13 15.16 -10.32
C LYS A 248 -16.75 14.86 -8.88
N LYS A 249 -16.42 13.61 -8.55
CA LYS A 249 -15.94 13.20 -7.20
C LYS A 249 -14.55 13.73 -6.86
N MET A 250 -13.76 14.09 -7.88
CA MET A 250 -12.45 14.74 -7.73
C MET A 250 -12.54 16.27 -7.66
N ASN A 251 -13.74 16.83 -7.44
CA ASN A 251 -14.04 18.26 -7.35
C ASN A 251 -13.87 19.05 -8.65
N TYR A 252 -14.17 18.42 -9.78
CA TYR A 252 -14.30 19.12 -11.05
C TYR A 252 -15.77 19.34 -11.43
N LYS A 253 -16.08 20.55 -11.91
CA LYS A 253 -17.36 20.81 -12.59
C LYS A 253 -17.26 20.31 -14.02
N VAL A 254 -18.24 19.53 -14.42
CA VAL A 254 -18.33 18.98 -15.78
C VAL A 254 -19.38 19.76 -16.57
N SER A 255 -19.06 20.15 -17.79
CA SER A 255 -19.96 20.78 -18.78
C SER A 255 -19.87 20.02 -20.11
N GLU A 256 -20.97 20.00 -20.84
CA GLU A 256 -21.04 19.40 -22.18
C GLU A 256 -21.39 20.50 -23.19
N LYS A 257 -20.60 20.61 -24.27
CA LYS A 257 -20.79 21.57 -25.36
C LYS A 257 -20.45 20.85 -26.66
N ASP A 258 -21.37 20.89 -27.64
CA ASP A 258 -21.17 20.32 -28.98
C ASP A 258 -20.59 18.89 -28.94
N GLU A 259 -21.27 17.97 -28.19
CA GLU A 259 -20.86 16.58 -27.96
C GLU A 259 -19.51 16.38 -27.20
N ASN A 260 -18.78 17.45 -26.94
CA ASN A 260 -17.56 17.42 -26.20
C ASN A 260 -17.78 17.62 -24.69
N VAL A 261 -17.02 16.91 -23.88
CA VAL A 261 -17.01 17.07 -22.43
C VAL A 261 -15.86 17.97 -22.01
N PHE A 262 -16.18 18.96 -21.22
CA PHE A 262 -15.21 19.88 -20.60
C PHE A 262 -15.33 19.76 -19.08
N PHE A 263 -14.24 19.99 -18.40
CA PHE A 263 -14.23 19.99 -16.94
C PHE A 263 -13.26 21.03 -16.39
N LYS A 264 -13.64 21.63 -15.24
CA LYS A 264 -12.87 22.68 -14.56
C LYS A 264 -12.79 22.37 -13.07
N TYR A 265 -11.60 22.47 -12.49
CA TYR A 265 -11.40 22.26 -11.07
C TYR A 265 -12.09 23.35 -10.24
N ILE A 266 -12.82 22.93 -9.20
CA ILE A 266 -13.42 23.83 -8.21
C ILE A 266 -12.69 23.65 -6.89
N PRO A 267 -11.88 24.63 -6.45
CA PRO A 267 -11.23 24.56 -5.16
C PRO A 267 -12.29 24.46 -4.05
N GLN A 268 -12.22 23.43 -3.23
CA GLN A 268 -13.03 23.40 -2.01
C GLN A 268 -12.53 24.52 -1.08
N LYS A 269 -13.42 25.42 -0.67
CA LYS A 269 -13.12 26.35 0.42
C LYS A 269 -12.76 25.48 1.63
N LYS A 270 -11.52 25.56 2.09
CA LYS A 270 -11.12 24.94 3.35
C LYS A 270 -12.05 25.50 4.41
N MET A 271 -12.98 24.72 4.94
CA MET A 271 -13.64 25.05 6.18
C MET A 271 -12.52 25.28 7.20
N LYS A 272 -12.32 26.52 7.60
CA LYS A 272 -11.53 26.81 8.79
C LYS A 272 -12.24 26.03 9.89
N LYS A 273 -11.64 24.96 10.38
CA LYS A 273 -12.07 24.34 11.64
C LYS A 273 -11.96 25.49 12.64
N SER A 274 -13.08 26.10 12.98
CA SER A 274 -13.14 26.97 14.13
C SER A 274 -12.82 26.05 15.29
N PHE A 275 -11.62 26.18 15.83
CA PHE A 275 -11.32 25.72 17.16
C PHE A 275 -12.20 26.56 18.07
N ASN A 276 -13.44 26.15 18.31
CA ASN A 276 -14.16 26.55 19.48
C ASN A 276 -13.29 26.10 20.66
N LYS A 277 -12.49 27.04 21.18
CA LYS A 277 -11.96 26.94 22.51
C LYS A 277 -13.19 26.90 23.43
N LYS A 278 -13.72 25.67 23.66
CA LYS A 278 -14.48 25.41 24.86
C LYS A 278 -13.50 25.72 25.99
N THR A 279 -13.61 26.87 26.56
CA THR A 279 -13.00 27.19 27.85
C THR A 279 -13.61 26.19 28.83
N ASN A 280 -12.87 25.11 29.10
CA ASN A 280 -13.19 24.20 30.17
C ASN A 280 -13.16 25.03 31.44
N LYS A 281 -14.35 25.32 31.98
CA LYS A 281 -14.53 26.01 33.27
C LYS A 281 -14.00 25.19 34.47
N GLU A 282 -13.47 23.95 34.20
CA GLU A 282 -12.92 23.05 35.20
C GLU A 282 -11.41 22.81 34.99
N ASN A 283 -10.67 23.84 34.62
CA ASN A 283 -9.21 23.73 34.62
C ASN A 283 -8.70 24.01 36.04
N PRO A 284 -8.19 22.99 36.79
CA PRO A 284 -7.70 23.17 38.17
C PRO A 284 -6.52 24.14 38.26
N PHE A 285 -5.87 24.46 37.12
CA PHE A 285 -4.80 25.46 37.05
C PHE A 285 -5.28 26.90 36.69
N GLY A 286 -6.59 27.10 36.57
CA GLY A 286 -7.15 28.44 36.31
C GLY A 286 -6.84 29.47 37.39
N VAL A 287 -6.52 29.03 38.59
CA VAL A 287 -6.16 29.87 39.73
C VAL A 287 -4.80 30.55 39.56
N LEU A 288 -3.89 30.00 38.75
CA LEU A 288 -2.54 30.55 38.53
C LEU A 288 -2.49 31.73 37.53
N LYS A 289 -3.63 32.13 36.96
CA LYS A 289 -3.69 33.30 36.07
C LYS A 289 -3.84 34.63 36.78
N ASN A 290 -4.06 34.63 38.10
CA ASN A 290 -4.28 35.82 38.94
C ASN A 290 -3.19 35.99 40.01
N LEU A 291 -2.06 35.34 39.87
CA LEU A 291 -0.80 35.60 40.55
C LEU A 291 0.16 36.25 39.54
#